data_165395e797c222e54953b6b18a5fa7e0
#
_entry.id   165395e797c222e54953b6b18a5fa7e0
#
_cell.length_a   1.000
_cell.length_b   1.000
_cell.length_c   1.000
_cell.angle_alpha   90.00
_cell.angle_beta   90.00
_cell.angle_gamma   90.00
#
_symmetry.space_group_name_H-M   'P 1'
#
loop_
_entity.id
_entity.type
_entity.pdbx_description
1 polymer ?
#
loop_
_entity_poly.entity_id
_entity_poly.type
_entity_poly.pdbx_seq_one_letter_code
_entity_poly.pdbx_strand_id
1 'polypeptide(L)'
;MTYEELYDEWRNQPYEDSCTEKFEIRDGIAIIPEGTTKIGNYAFNDCTSLESVTIPESVTEIGNCAFYRCTSLESITIPESVTKIGDNAFDGCSSLESITLPESVTSIGWYAFSGCTSLKNITLPDSVTFLGENAFSGCTSLESITISKSVTRIDHYVFNNCSSLKSITIPDSVKEIGTGAFRWCAALESVTIPESVTRIGCYAFMGCTSLKDITIPESVTRIEQNAFKGCTSLESITIPESVREIEEYAFEGCTSLTTVILPVRVRDINLTAFYKCPSLSTIYVPAKTTDYYIELLPEKLLDEIVELEPEK
;
A
#
# COMPACT_ATOMS: atom_id res chain seq x y z
N MET A 1 -3.34 9.17 22.55
CA MET A 1 -3.56 7.72 22.40
C MET A 1 -3.11 7.39 20.99
N THR A 2 -2.05 6.60 20.85
CA THR A 2 -1.57 6.14 19.55
C THR A 2 -2.53 5.08 19.00
N TYR A 3 -2.47 4.81 17.70
CA TYR A 3 -3.27 3.73 17.10
C TYR A 3 -2.97 2.35 17.77
N GLU A 4 -1.70 2.08 18.09
CA GLU A 4 -1.31 0.85 18.82
C GLU A 4 -1.96 0.77 20.20
N GLU A 5 -2.05 1.88 20.93
CA GLU A 5 -2.74 1.92 22.23
C GLU A 5 -4.26 1.67 22.08
N LEU A 6 -4.88 2.24 21.03
CA LEU A 6 -6.30 1.98 20.72
C LEU A 6 -6.52 0.54 20.24
N TYR A 7 -5.58 -0.01 19.45
CA TYR A 7 -5.63 -1.38 18.96
C TYR A 7 -5.42 -2.41 20.07
N ASP A 8 -4.49 -2.13 21.00
CA ASP A 8 -4.25 -2.98 22.17
C ASP A 8 -5.38 -2.89 23.21
N GLU A 9 -5.95 -1.70 23.43
CA GLU A 9 -7.14 -1.54 24.28
C GLU A 9 -8.34 -2.27 23.68
N TRP A 10 -8.49 -2.19 22.37
CA TRP A 10 -9.49 -2.89 21.60
C TRP A 10 -9.30 -4.42 21.61
N ARG A 11 -8.06 -4.90 21.42
CA ARG A 11 -7.69 -6.33 21.44
C ARG A 11 -7.84 -6.99 22.80
N ASN A 12 -7.75 -6.22 23.87
CA ASN A 12 -7.84 -6.70 25.26
C ASN A 12 -9.24 -6.57 25.86
N GLN A 13 -10.25 -6.14 25.10
CA GLN A 13 -11.63 -6.21 25.60
C GLN A 13 -12.05 -7.68 25.73
N PRO A 14 -12.75 -8.04 26.83
CA PRO A 14 -13.20 -9.43 27.02
C PRO A 14 -14.15 -9.81 25.87
N TYR A 15 -13.71 -10.78 25.05
CA TYR A 15 -14.52 -11.39 24.04
C TYR A 15 -15.64 -12.19 24.73
N GLU A 16 -16.87 -11.73 24.62
CA GLU A 16 -18.00 -12.64 24.72
C GLU A 16 -18.04 -13.42 23.39
N ASP A 17 -18.10 -14.73 23.47
CA ASP A 17 -18.03 -15.68 22.35
C ASP A 17 -19.13 -15.32 21.33
N SER A 18 -18.81 -14.55 20.30
CA SER A 18 -19.78 -13.81 19.50
C SER A 18 -20.35 -14.62 18.32
N CYS A 19 -19.77 -15.77 18.03
CA CYS A 19 -20.18 -16.62 16.90
C CYS A 19 -21.61 -17.16 17.03
N THR A 20 -22.19 -17.22 18.24
CA THR A 20 -23.41 -17.97 18.50
C THR A 20 -24.65 -17.13 18.81
N GLU A 21 -24.54 -15.84 19.05
CA GLU A 21 -25.68 -15.08 19.61
C GLU A 21 -26.56 -14.35 18.59
N LYS A 22 -26.14 -14.16 17.31
CA LYS A 22 -26.92 -13.34 16.37
C LYS A 22 -27.37 -14.04 15.10
N PHE A 23 -26.56 -14.94 14.55
CA PHE A 23 -26.89 -15.63 13.31
C PHE A 23 -26.47 -17.11 13.39
N GLU A 24 -27.40 -18.00 12.99
CA GLU A 24 -27.13 -19.44 12.99
C GLU A 24 -26.23 -19.82 11.83
N ILE A 25 -25.15 -20.56 12.12
CA ILE A 25 -24.29 -21.17 11.10
C ILE A 25 -24.59 -22.67 11.07
N ARG A 26 -25.00 -23.16 9.89
CA ARG A 26 -25.25 -24.58 9.63
C ARG A 26 -24.41 -25.05 8.46
N ASP A 27 -23.63 -26.10 8.65
CA ASP A 27 -22.78 -26.69 7.60
C ASP A 27 -21.90 -25.63 6.90
N GLY A 28 -21.30 -24.71 7.68
CA GLY A 28 -20.46 -23.63 7.17
C GLY A 28 -21.21 -22.45 6.52
N ILE A 29 -22.55 -22.47 6.51
CA ILE A 29 -23.37 -21.45 5.85
C ILE A 29 -24.15 -20.62 6.88
N ALA A 30 -24.08 -19.31 6.76
CA ALA A 30 -24.92 -18.38 7.50
C ALA A 30 -25.95 -17.71 6.57
N ILE A 31 -27.19 -17.63 7.03
CA ILE A 31 -28.28 -16.91 6.33
C ILE A 31 -28.71 -15.76 7.23
N ILE A 32 -28.47 -14.54 6.77
CA ILE A 32 -28.91 -13.34 7.49
C ILE A 32 -30.41 -13.13 7.17
N PRO A 33 -31.27 -12.97 8.19
CA PRO A 33 -32.72 -12.81 7.98
C PRO A 33 -33.06 -11.57 7.14
N GLU A 34 -34.08 -11.69 6.30
CA GLU A 34 -34.66 -10.55 5.58
C GLU A 34 -35.13 -9.46 6.55
N GLY A 35 -34.91 -8.19 6.15
CA GLY A 35 -35.22 -7.04 7.00
C GLY A 35 -34.08 -6.65 7.97
N THR A 36 -33.00 -7.45 8.03
CA THR A 36 -31.76 -7.02 8.74
C THR A 36 -31.16 -5.84 7.98
N THR A 37 -30.98 -4.70 8.67
CA THR A 37 -30.47 -3.47 8.04
C THR A 37 -28.96 -3.26 8.22
N LYS A 38 -28.34 -4.02 9.15
CA LYS A 38 -26.92 -3.90 9.45
C LYS A 38 -26.36 -5.24 9.95
N ILE A 39 -25.19 -5.62 9.44
CA ILE A 39 -24.35 -6.64 10.07
C ILE A 39 -23.58 -5.93 11.17
N GLY A 40 -23.88 -6.26 12.42
CA GLY A 40 -23.30 -5.57 13.58
C GLY A 40 -21.78 -5.77 13.70
N ASN A 41 -21.17 -4.97 14.58
CA ASN A 41 -19.77 -5.18 14.92
C ASN A 41 -19.60 -6.59 15.52
N TYR A 42 -18.52 -7.27 15.12
CA TYR A 42 -18.18 -8.63 15.60
C TYR A 42 -19.22 -9.72 15.32
N ALA A 43 -20.17 -9.50 14.40
CA ALA A 43 -21.29 -10.42 14.19
C ALA A 43 -20.88 -11.87 13.88
N PHE A 44 -19.75 -12.07 13.17
CA PHE A 44 -19.16 -13.37 12.84
C PHE A 44 -17.67 -13.43 13.21
N ASN A 45 -17.26 -12.67 14.19
CA ASN A 45 -15.85 -12.63 14.63
C ASN A 45 -15.37 -14.03 15.04
N ASP A 46 -14.19 -14.45 14.55
CA ASP A 46 -13.59 -15.76 14.80
C ASP A 46 -14.47 -16.97 14.41
N CYS A 47 -15.47 -16.78 13.53
CA CYS A 47 -16.26 -17.87 12.99
C CYS A 47 -15.43 -18.65 11.94
N THR A 48 -14.45 -19.41 12.43
CA THR A 48 -13.48 -20.13 11.57
C THR A 48 -14.11 -21.24 10.72
N SER A 49 -15.33 -21.69 11.03
CA SER A 49 -16.08 -22.67 10.24
C SER A 49 -17.03 -22.04 9.22
N LEU A 50 -17.12 -20.70 9.15
CA LEU A 50 -17.97 -20.00 8.18
C LEU A 50 -17.33 -20.06 6.80
N GLU A 51 -17.99 -20.75 5.84
CA GLU A 51 -17.53 -20.89 4.46
C GLU A 51 -18.23 -19.92 3.52
N SER A 52 -19.53 -19.63 3.79
CA SER A 52 -20.29 -18.68 3.00
C SER A 52 -21.38 -17.99 3.83
N VAL A 53 -21.82 -16.82 3.35
CA VAL A 53 -22.90 -16.05 3.96
C VAL A 53 -23.78 -15.41 2.91
N THR A 54 -25.11 -15.53 3.10
CA THR A 54 -26.10 -14.84 2.29
C THR A 54 -26.54 -13.56 3.01
N ILE A 55 -26.27 -12.42 2.39
CA ILE A 55 -26.62 -11.09 2.91
C ILE A 55 -27.81 -10.55 2.13
N PRO A 56 -28.94 -10.20 2.80
CA PRO A 56 -30.12 -9.66 2.12
C PRO A 56 -29.92 -8.20 1.67
N GLU A 57 -30.69 -7.78 0.64
CA GLU A 57 -30.66 -6.42 0.08
C GLU A 57 -31.10 -5.33 1.09
N SER A 58 -31.63 -5.72 2.24
CA SER A 58 -31.96 -4.78 3.33
C SER A 58 -30.73 -4.28 4.10
N VAL A 59 -29.57 -4.94 3.98
CA VAL A 59 -28.35 -4.58 4.70
C VAL A 59 -27.67 -3.38 4.03
N THR A 60 -27.43 -2.32 4.79
CA THR A 60 -26.80 -1.08 4.30
C THR A 60 -25.38 -0.85 4.82
N GLU A 61 -24.96 -1.60 5.84
CA GLU A 61 -23.64 -1.46 6.46
C GLU A 61 -23.10 -2.82 6.95
N ILE A 62 -21.82 -3.05 6.74
CA ILE A 62 -21.04 -4.12 7.36
C ILE A 62 -20.17 -3.45 8.45
N GLY A 63 -20.42 -3.84 9.70
CA GLY A 63 -19.81 -3.25 10.88
C GLY A 63 -18.34 -3.63 11.07
N ASN A 64 -17.71 -3.03 12.08
CA ASN A 64 -16.32 -3.29 12.41
C ASN A 64 -16.15 -4.74 12.86
N CYS A 65 -15.08 -5.40 12.39
CA CYS A 65 -14.77 -6.79 12.69
C CYS A 65 -15.91 -7.79 12.40
N ALA A 66 -16.85 -7.43 11.51
CA ALA A 66 -18.03 -8.24 11.27
C ALA A 66 -17.70 -9.67 10.86
N PHE A 67 -16.64 -9.89 10.09
CA PHE A 67 -16.12 -11.20 9.66
C PHE A 67 -14.63 -11.36 10.02
N TYR A 68 -14.18 -10.73 11.09
CA TYR A 68 -12.78 -10.82 11.52
C TYR A 68 -12.40 -12.28 11.76
N ARG A 69 -11.31 -12.73 11.12
CA ARG A 69 -10.79 -14.10 11.18
C ARG A 69 -11.79 -15.21 10.81
N CYS A 70 -12.73 -14.94 9.92
CA CYS A 70 -13.50 -16.00 9.27
C CYS A 70 -12.59 -16.74 8.28
N THR A 71 -11.68 -17.58 8.79
CA THR A 71 -10.57 -18.15 8.02
C THR A 71 -11.00 -19.13 6.93
N SER A 72 -12.20 -19.71 7.00
CA SER A 72 -12.76 -20.58 5.97
C SER A 72 -13.69 -19.87 4.97
N LEU A 73 -13.94 -18.56 5.13
CA LEU A 73 -14.80 -17.81 4.23
C LEU A 73 -14.14 -17.69 2.85
N GLU A 74 -14.66 -18.43 1.86
CA GLU A 74 -14.08 -18.49 0.51
C GLU A 74 -14.61 -17.37 -0.40
N SER A 75 -15.89 -17.03 -0.24
CA SER A 75 -16.54 -15.99 -1.04
C SER A 75 -17.68 -15.32 -0.29
N ILE A 76 -17.95 -14.07 -0.65
CA ILE A 76 -19.08 -13.30 -0.13
C ILE A 76 -19.59 -12.35 -1.20
N THR A 77 -20.91 -12.26 -1.34
CA THR A 77 -21.55 -11.26 -2.19
C THR A 77 -22.04 -10.11 -1.33
N ILE A 78 -21.58 -8.91 -1.62
CA ILE A 78 -21.99 -7.69 -0.95
C ILE A 78 -23.15 -7.10 -1.74
N PRO A 79 -24.37 -6.93 -1.14
CA PRO A 79 -25.54 -6.40 -1.84
C PRO A 79 -25.40 -4.91 -2.21
N GLU A 80 -26.14 -4.49 -3.25
CA GLU A 80 -26.12 -3.12 -3.78
C GLU A 80 -26.58 -2.04 -2.77
N SER A 81 -27.19 -2.44 -1.68
CA SER A 81 -27.61 -1.56 -0.58
C SER A 81 -26.46 -1.16 0.38
N VAL A 82 -25.33 -1.90 0.37
CA VAL A 82 -24.23 -1.65 1.30
C VAL A 82 -23.42 -0.43 0.86
N THR A 83 -23.28 0.53 1.75
CA THR A 83 -22.55 1.79 1.50
C THR A 83 -21.20 1.88 2.21
N LYS A 84 -20.97 1.02 3.22
CA LYS A 84 -19.78 1.07 4.07
C LYS A 84 -19.30 -0.32 4.46
N ILE A 85 -17.99 -0.54 4.34
CA ILE A 85 -17.25 -1.65 4.91
C ILE A 85 -16.48 -1.14 6.12
N GLY A 86 -16.76 -1.70 7.30
CA GLY A 86 -16.17 -1.27 8.58
C GLY A 86 -14.69 -1.61 8.74
N ASP A 87 -14.10 -1.12 9.83
CA ASP A 87 -12.71 -1.41 10.17
C ASP A 87 -12.55 -2.90 10.50
N ASN A 88 -11.47 -3.53 10.01
CA ASN A 88 -11.18 -4.96 10.18
C ASN A 88 -12.34 -5.89 9.73
N ALA A 89 -13.25 -5.42 8.88
CA ALA A 89 -14.48 -6.17 8.58
C ALA A 89 -14.20 -7.58 8.05
N PHE A 90 -13.15 -7.78 7.27
CA PHE A 90 -12.68 -9.06 6.71
C PHE A 90 -11.22 -9.35 7.07
N ASP A 91 -10.66 -8.70 8.09
CA ASP A 91 -9.25 -8.91 8.48
C ASP A 91 -9.05 -10.39 8.88
N GLY A 92 -8.05 -11.02 8.26
CA GLY A 92 -7.72 -12.42 8.49
C GLY A 92 -8.66 -13.43 7.82
N CYS A 93 -9.54 -13.03 6.90
CA CYS A 93 -10.30 -13.96 6.06
C CYS A 93 -9.37 -14.62 5.04
N SER A 94 -8.52 -15.53 5.53
CA SER A 94 -7.39 -16.07 4.77
C SER A 94 -7.76 -16.91 3.55
N SER A 95 -8.97 -17.50 3.53
CA SER A 95 -9.48 -18.27 2.38
C SER A 95 -10.27 -17.45 1.38
N LEU A 96 -10.51 -16.14 1.64
CA LEU A 96 -11.28 -15.29 0.74
C LEU A 96 -10.55 -15.09 -0.59
N GLU A 97 -11.02 -15.79 -1.64
CA GLU A 97 -10.38 -15.74 -2.97
C GLU A 97 -10.84 -14.56 -3.82
N SER A 98 -12.11 -14.17 -3.67
CA SER A 98 -12.70 -13.07 -4.42
C SER A 98 -13.81 -12.37 -3.66
N ILE A 99 -13.96 -11.09 -3.90
CA ILE A 99 -15.08 -10.27 -3.42
C ILE A 99 -15.43 -9.23 -4.47
N THR A 100 -16.72 -9.02 -4.70
CA THR A 100 -17.22 -7.95 -5.54
C THR A 100 -17.81 -6.87 -4.67
N LEU A 101 -17.33 -5.64 -4.83
CA LEU A 101 -17.85 -4.46 -4.14
C LEU A 101 -18.82 -3.74 -5.07
N PRO A 102 -20.08 -3.46 -4.62
CA PRO A 102 -21.06 -2.75 -5.41
C PRO A 102 -20.74 -1.25 -5.52
N GLU A 103 -21.31 -0.58 -6.54
CA GLU A 103 -21.13 0.86 -6.78
C GLU A 103 -21.73 1.76 -5.66
N SER A 104 -22.43 1.19 -4.72
CA SER A 104 -22.93 1.89 -3.52
C SER A 104 -21.86 2.10 -2.44
N VAL A 105 -20.77 1.30 -2.44
CA VAL A 105 -19.75 1.39 -1.40
C VAL A 105 -18.93 2.67 -1.58
N THR A 106 -18.92 3.52 -0.56
CA THR A 106 -18.21 4.80 -0.57
C THR A 106 -16.96 4.81 0.31
N SER A 107 -16.87 3.86 1.26
CA SER A 107 -15.73 3.79 2.18
C SER A 107 -15.34 2.36 2.55
N ILE A 108 -14.05 2.13 2.63
CA ILE A 108 -13.41 0.89 3.08
C ILE A 108 -12.59 1.25 4.31
N GLY A 109 -12.91 0.63 5.45
CA GLY A 109 -12.31 0.93 6.75
C GLY A 109 -10.84 0.50 6.88
N TRP A 110 -10.24 0.84 8.00
CA TRP A 110 -8.88 0.44 8.36
C TRP A 110 -8.78 -1.08 8.48
N TYR A 111 -7.72 -1.68 7.91
CA TYR A 111 -7.50 -3.14 7.91
C TYR A 111 -8.67 -3.96 7.32
N ALA A 112 -9.57 -3.36 6.56
CA ALA A 112 -10.83 -4.03 6.15
C ALA A 112 -10.62 -5.39 5.49
N PHE A 113 -9.56 -5.56 4.71
CA PHE A 113 -9.16 -6.81 4.03
C PHE A 113 -7.74 -7.24 4.38
N SER A 114 -7.18 -6.76 5.50
CA SER A 114 -5.84 -7.14 5.93
C SER A 114 -5.76 -8.66 6.12
N GLY A 115 -4.66 -9.28 5.71
CA GLY A 115 -4.48 -10.72 5.87
C GLY A 115 -5.42 -11.61 5.05
N CYS A 116 -6.15 -11.08 4.06
CA CYS A 116 -6.88 -11.89 3.07
C CYS A 116 -5.88 -12.54 2.09
N THR A 117 -5.15 -13.54 2.59
CA THR A 117 -3.97 -14.10 1.90
C THR A 117 -4.29 -14.81 0.59
N SER A 118 -5.53 -15.25 0.38
CA SER A 118 -5.98 -15.92 -0.86
C SER A 118 -6.61 -14.96 -1.87
N LEU A 119 -6.82 -13.68 -1.51
CA LEU A 119 -7.46 -12.70 -2.39
C LEU A 119 -6.55 -12.39 -3.59
N LYS A 120 -7.02 -12.73 -4.80
CA LYS A 120 -6.24 -12.62 -6.05
C LYS A 120 -6.44 -11.27 -6.75
N ASN A 121 -7.68 -10.82 -6.79
CA ASN A 121 -8.05 -9.59 -7.49
C ASN A 121 -9.21 -8.89 -6.77
N ILE A 122 -9.21 -7.58 -6.82
CA ILE A 122 -10.34 -6.75 -6.38
C ILE A 122 -10.41 -5.48 -7.22
N THR A 123 -11.64 -5.04 -7.51
CA THR A 123 -11.88 -3.74 -8.15
C THR A 123 -12.60 -2.84 -7.15
N LEU A 124 -12.02 -1.67 -6.91
CA LEU A 124 -12.67 -0.64 -6.11
C LEU A 124 -13.58 0.19 -7.02
N PRO A 125 -14.91 0.25 -6.74
CA PRO A 125 -15.81 1.04 -7.54
C PRO A 125 -15.49 2.54 -7.45
N ASP A 126 -15.87 3.30 -8.49
CA ASP A 126 -15.57 4.75 -8.56
C ASP A 126 -16.26 5.58 -7.45
N SER A 127 -17.23 5.00 -6.76
CA SER A 127 -17.87 5.56 -5.54
C SER A 127 -16.97 5.58 -4.31
N VAL A 128 -15.95 4.71 -4.23
CA VAL A 128 -15.03 4.67 -3.08
C VAL A 128 -14.17 5.92 -3.07
N THR A 129 -14.37 6.74 -2.04
CA THR A 129 -13.60 7.97 -1.80
C THR A 129 -12.60 7.83 -0.65
N PHE A 130 -12.83 6.87 0.25
CA PHE A 130 -11.98 6.61 1.42
C PHE A 130 -11.49 5.18 1.43
N LEU A 131 -10.17 5.03 1.54
CA LEU A 131 -9.46 3.78 1.67
C LEU A 131 -8.57 3.86 2.92
N GLY A 132 -8.93 3.09 3.95
CA GLY A 132 -8.29 3.14 5.26
C GLY A 132 -6.86 2.60 5.26
N GLU A 133 -6.10 2.97 6.28
CA GLU A 133 -4.75 2.44 6.52
C GLU A 133 -4.78 0.91 6.61
N ASN A 134 -3.75 0.26 6.07
CA ASN A 134 -3.60 -1.20 6.06
C ASN A 134 -4.77 -1.97 5.40
N ALA A 135 -5.66 -1.31 4.63
CA ALA A 135 -6.88 -1.94 4.13
C ALA A 135 -6.64 -3.26 3.39
N PHE A 136 -5.53 -3.43 2.69
CA PHE A 136 -5.11 -4.65 1.98
C PHE A 136 -3.75 -5.18 2.44
N SER A 137 -3.28 -4.78 3.61
CA SER A 137 -1.99 -5.24 4.12
C SER A 137 -1.97 -6.76 4.26
N GLY A 138 -0.92 -7.42 3.76
CA GLY A 138 -0.79 -8.87 3.85
C GLY A 138 -1.67 -9.68 2.89
N CYS A 139 -2.30 -9.05 1.89
CA CYS A 139 -2.96 -9.77 0.80
C CYS A 139 -1.90 -10.37 -0.14
N THR A 140 -1.24 -11.44 0.33
CA THR A 140 -0.03 -11.97 -0.34
C THR A 140 -0.28 -12.57 -1.71
N SER A 141 -1.51 -12.99 -2.04
CA SER A 141 -1.90 -13.50 -3.35
C SER A 141 -2.47 -12.42 -4.29
N LEU A 142 -2.58 -11.16 -3.84
CA LEU A 142 -3.16 -10.09 -4.66
C LEU A 142 -2.24 -9.78 -5.85
N GLU A 143 -2.69 -10.16 -7.06
CA GLU A 143 -1.95 -9.95 -8.30
C GLU A 143 -2.24 -8.62 -8.97
N SER A 144 -3.47 -8.14 -8.84
CA SER A 144 -3.90 -6.85 -9.38
C SER A 144 -5.01 -6.21 -8.55
N ILE A 145 -5.05 -4.89 -8.57
CA ILE A 145 -6.13 -4.08 -7.99
C ILE A 145 -6.37 -2.86 -8.86
N THR A 146 -7.65 -2.55 -9.08
CA THR A 146 -8.05 -1.27 -9.69
C THR A 146 -8.45 -0.31 -8.59
N ILE A 147 -7.74 0.82 -8.48
CA ILE A 147 -8.04 1.87 -7.49
C ILE A 147 -9.09 2.80 -8.08
N SER A 148 -10.10 3.16 -7.26
CA SER A 148 -11.12 4.15 -7.60
C SER A 148 -10.49 5.50 -7.99
N LYS A 149 -11.01 6.12 -9.04
CA LYS A 149 -10.61 7.49 -9.47
C LYS A 149 -11.00 8.58 -8.49
N SER A 150 -11.82 8.25 -7.49
CA SER A 150 -12.26 9.18 -6.44
C SER A 150 -11.36 9.15 -5.20
N VAL A 151 -10.43 8.20 -5.10
CA VAL A 151 -9.44 8.14 -4.02
C VAL A 151 -8.40 9.24 -4.20
N THR A 152 -8.21 10.07 -3.18
CA THR A 152 -7.26 11.19 -3.22
C THR A 152 -5.95 10.92 -2.49
N ARG A 153 -5.87 9.81 -1.76
CA ARG A 153 -4.68 9.39 -1.00
C ARG A 153 -4.62 7.86 -0.94
N ILE A 154 -3.44 7.31 -1.19
CA ILE A 154 -3.11 5.94 -0.79
C ILE A 154 -2.52 6.04 0.60
N ASP A 155 -3.27 5.63 1.62
CA ASP A 155 -2.92 5.86 3.01
C ASP A 155 -1.77 4.94 3.49
N HIS A 156 -1.41 4.99 4.76
CA HIS A 156 -0.29 4.24 5.30
C HIS A 156 -0.51 2.73 5.18
N TYR A 157 0.51 2.00 4.72
CA TYR A 157 0.56 0.54 4.64
C TYR A 157 -0.58 -0.14 3.87
N VAL A 158 -1.34 0.59 3.02
CA VAL A 158 -2.53 0.05 2.33
C VAL A 158 -2.24 -1.27 1.61
N PHE A 159 -1.14 -1.35 0.88
CA PHE A 159 -0.71 -2.56 0.15
C PHE A 159 0.58 -3.17 0.73
N ASN A 160 0.87 -2.93 2.01
CA ASN A 160 2.05 -3.51 2.63
C ASN A 160 2.01 -5.04 2.54
N ASN A 161 3.10 -5.65 2.09
CA ASN A 161 3.24 -7.09 1.93
C ASN A 161 2.21 -7.74 0.95
N CYS A 162 1.73 -6.99 -0.06
CA CYS A 162 1.06 -7.57 -1.22
C CYS A 162 2.12 -8.17 -2.16
N SER A 163 2.73 -9.27 -1.72
CA SER A 163 3.96 -9.80 -2.34
C SER A 163 3.80 -10.33 -3.76
N SER A 164 2.56 -10.61 -4.21
CA SER A 164 2.24 -11.03 -5.58
C SER A 164 1.79 -9.89 -6.50
N LEU A 165 1.66 -8.66 -6.00
CA LEU A 165 1.19 -7.51 -6.78
C LEU A 165 2.24 -7.14 -7.84
N LYS A 166 1.90 -7.37 -9.13
CA LYS A 166 2.83 -7.21 -10.26
C LYS A 166 2.87 -5.79 -10.81
N SER A 167 1.73 -5.14 -10.82
CA SER A 167 1.59 -3.76 -11.31
C SER A 167 0.40 -3.08 -10.64
N ILE A 168 0.45 -1.76 -10.58
CA ILE A 168 -0.64 -0.94 -10.09
C ILE A 168 -0.66 0.39 -10.84
N THR A 169 -1.87 0.85 -11.18
CA THR A 169 -2.08 2.19 -11.73
C THR A 169 -2.61 3.10 -10.63
N ILE A 170 -1.87 4.15 -10.33
CA ILE A 170 -2.27 5.18 -9.37
C ILE A 170 -3.07 6.24 -10.12
N PRO A 171 -4.33 6.51 -9.73
CA PRO A 171 -5.15 7.52 -10.41
C PRO A 171 -4.63 8.95 -10.25
N ASP A 172 -4.92 9.82 -11.23
CA ASP A 172 -4.56 11.25 -11.20
C ASP A 172 -5.22 12.05 -10.05
N SER A 173 -6.22 11.47 -9.40
CA SER A 173 -6.82 12.03 -8.18
C SER A 173 -5.90 11.97 -6.96
N VAL A 174 -4.95 11.03 -6.93
CA VAL A 174 -4.09 10.79 -5.77
C VAL A 174 -3.06 11.91 -5.63
N LYS A 175 -2.96 12.46 -4.42
CA LYS A 175 -2.02 13.55 -4.05
C LYS A 175 -0.88 13.06 -3.18
N GLU A 176 -1.05 11.93 -2.52
CA GLU A 176 -0.09 11.41 -1.56
C GLU A 176 -0.07 9.88 -1.57
N ILE A 177 1.15 9.33 -1.53
CA ILE A 177 1.45 7.92 -1.25
C ILE A 177 1.99 7.87 0.17
N GLY A 178 1.26 7.23 1.08
CA GLY A 178 1.55 7.18 2.51
C GLY A 178 2.76 6.31 2.86
N THR A 179 3.12 6.35 4.14
CA THR A 179 4.22 5.56 4.71
C THR A 179 4.00 4.06 4.45
N GLY A 180 4.99 3.40 3.88
CA GLY A 180 4.95 1.95 3.64
C GLY A 180 3.83 1.47 2.72
N ALA A 181 3.21 2.35 1.92
CA ALA A 181 2.02 2.01 1.12
C ALA A 181 2.21 0.77 0.24
N PHE A 182 3.39 0.58 -0.34
CA PHE A 182 3.78 -0.58 -1.16
C PHE A 182 4.97 -1.35 -0.56
N ARG A 183 5.20 -1.21 0.73
CA ARG A 183 6.31 -1.91 1.39
C ARG A 183 6.16 -3.41 1.21
N TRP A 184 7.26 -4.10 0.82
CA TRP A 184 7.30 -5.55 0.58
C TRP A 184 6.37 -6.05 -0.54
N CYS A 185 5.99 -5.21 -1.51
CA CYS A 185 5.39 -5.65 -2.76
C CYS A 185 6.49 -6.26 -3.65
N ALA A 186 6.94 -7.45 -3.30
CA ALA A 186 8.14 -8.06 -3.89
C ALA A 186 8.04 -8.32 -5.40
N ALA A 187 6.84 -8.62 -5.90
CA ALA A 187 6.59 -8.87 -7.33
C ALA A 187 6.31 -7.60 -8.15
N LEU A 188 6.28 -6.40 -7.53
CA LEU A 188 5.96 -5.15 -8.22
C LEU A 188 7.09 -4.81 -9.21
N GLU A 189 6.80 -4.95 -10.51
CA GLU A 189 7.78 -4.72 -11.59
C GLU A 189 7.81 -3.26 -12.05
N SER A 190 6.65 -2.61 -12.06
CA SER A 190 6.51 -1.21 -12.46
C SER A 190 5.35 -0.52 -11.74
N VAL A 191 5.47 0.78 -11.56
CA VAL A 191 4.41 1.65 -11.06
C VAL A 191 4.48 3.00 -11.77
N THR A 192 3.33 3.47 -12.23
CA THR A 192 3.21 4.83 -12.77
C THR A 192 2.68 5.74 -11.66
N ILE A 193 3.50 6.71 -11.26
CA ILE A 193 3.12 7.73 -10.28
C ILE A 193 2.70 8.99 -11.04
N PRO A 194 1.46 9.46 -10.91
CA PRO A 194 1.00 10.63 -11.65
C PRO A 194 1.59 11.93 -11.10
N GLU A 195 1.66 12.97 -11.95
CA GLU A 195 2.14 14.32 -11.59
C GLU A 195 1.33 15.00 -10.47
N SER A 196 0.16 14.46 -10.15
CA SER A 196 -0.66 14.91 -9.02
C SER A 196 -0.06 14.56 -7.65
N VAL A 197 0.84 13.55 -7.58
CA VAL A 197 1.43 13.11 -6.32
C VAL A 197 2.55 14.05 -5.90
N THR A 198 2.38 14.69 -4.75
CA THR A 198 3.35 15.63 -4.18
C THR A 198 4.21 15.05 -3.07
N ARG A 199 3.84 13.84 -2.58
CA ARG A 199 4.55 13.15 -1.50
C ARG A 199 4.59 11.65 -1.72
N ILE A 200 5.79 11.08 -1.57
CA ILE A 200 6.06 9.64 -1.46
C ILE A 200 6.64 9.42 -0.07
N GLY A 201 5.86 8.77 0.82
CA GLY A 201 6.20 8.65 2.24
C GLY A 201 7.35 7.71 2.55
N CYS A 202 7.82 7.75 3.80
CA CYS A 202 8.86 6.85 4.29
C CYS A 202 8.50 5.38 4.00
N TYR A 203 9.49 4.56 3.61
CA TYR A 203 9.31 3.13 3.34
C TYR A 203 8.32 2.82 2.20
N ALA A 204 7.83 3.79 1.41
CA ALA A 204 6.71 3.60 0.48
C ALA A 204 6.91 2.41 -0.47
N PHE A 205 8.09 2.23 -1.02
CA PHE A 205 8.48 1.12 -1.91
C PHE A 205 9.57 0.22 -1.32
N MET A 206 9.77 0.26 0.01
CA MET A 206 10.80 -0.57 0.63
C MET A 206 10.55 -2.05 0.35
N GLY A 207 11.58 -2.74 -0.17
CA GLY A 207 11.52 -4.18 -0.43
C GLY A 207 10.73 -4.57 -1.68
N CYS A 208 10.45 -3.63 -2.60
CA CYS A 208 9.93 -3.92 -3.94
C CYS A 208 11.06 -4.50 -4.80
N THR A 209 11.40 -5.76 -4.54
CA THR A 209 12.61 -6.39 -5.09
C THR A 209 12.60 -6.58 -6.59
N SER A 210 11.42 -6.63 -7.24
CA SER A 210 11.28 -6.76 -8.70
C SER A 210 11.15 -5.41 -9.42
N LEU A 211 11.12 -4.27 -8.71
CA LEU A 211 10.98 -2.95 -9.31
C LEU A 211 12.23 -2.58 -10.11
N LYS A 212 12.09 -2.49 -11.44
CA LYS A 212 13.20 -2.25 -12.38
C LYS A 212 13.43 -0.79 -12.64
N ASP A 213 12.34 -0.05 -12.79
CA ASP A 213 12.34 1.38 -13.03
C ASP A 213 11.14 2.05 -12.38
N ILE A 214 11.32 3.33 -12.05
CA ILE A 214 10.29 4.19 -11.50
C ILE A 214 10.57 5.63 -11.89
N THR A 215 9.52 6.31 -12.35
CA THR A 215 9.57 7.75 -12.57
C THR A 215 9.00 8.47 -11.37
N ILE A 216 9.80 9.32 -10.76
CA ILE A 216 9.40 10.21 -9.68
C ILE A 216 8.88 11.51 -10.31
N PRO A 217 7.63 11.95 -10.03
CA PRO A 217 7.08 13.13 -10.67
C PRO A 217 7.74 14.44 -10.20
N GLU A 218 7.71 15.47 -11.05
CA GLU A 218 8.27 16.79 -10.76
C GLU A 218 7.55 17.56 -9.63
N SER A 219 6.41 17.03 -9.18
CA SER A 219 5.69 17.56 -8.00
C SER A 219 6.30 17.11 -6.66
N VAL A 220 7.18 16.10 -6.65
CA VAL A 220 7.82 15.57 -5.44
C VAL A 220 9.05 16.42 -5.10
N THR A 221 9.15 16.87 -3.85
CA THR A 221 10.25 17.74 -3.40
C THR A 221 11.24 17.05 -2.46
N ARG A 222 10.96 15.83 -2.03
CA ARG A 222 11.78 15.07 -1.09
C ARG A 222 11.69 13.58 -1.38
N ILE A 223 12.81 12.87 -1.32
CA ILE A 223 12.86 11.41 -1.26
C ILE A 223 13.01 11.03 0.20
N GLU A 224 11.92 10.54 0.79
CA GLU A 224 11.86 10.28 2.22
C GLU A 224 12.65 9.03 2.65
N GLN A 225 12.86 8.91 3.96
CA GLN A 225 13.63 7.85 4.60
C GLN A 225 13.19 6.45 4.14
N ASN A 226 14.15 5.63 3.69
CA ASN A 226 13.94 4.25 3.24
C ASN A 226 12.92 4.09 2.09
N ALA A 227 12.57 5.16 1.36
CA ALA A 227 11.48 5.13 0.36
C ALA A 227 11.66 4.01 -0.67
N PHE A 228 12.88 3.75 -1.14
CA PHE A 228 13.22 2.71 -2.12
C PHE A 228 14.24 1.69 -1.58
N LYS A 229 14.38 1.59 -0.27
CA LYS A 229 15.32 0.65 0.34
C LYS A 229 15.04 -0.78 -0.09
N GLY A 230 16.07 -1.47 -0.57
CA GLY A 230 15.97 -2.88 -0.98
C GLY A 230 15.21 -3.11 -2.28
N CYS A 231 15.07 -2.10 -3.15
CA CYS A 231 14.64 -2.27 -4.53
C CYS A 231 15.78 -2.88 -5.36
N THR A 232 16.01 -4.18 -5.14
CA THR A 232 17.22 -4.86 -5.63
C THR A 232 17.33 -4.95 -7.16
N SER A 233 16.22 -4.84 -7.89
CA SER A 233 16.21 -4.85 -9.36
C SER A 233 16.23 -3.46 -9.99
N LEU A 234 16.22 -2.37 -9.21
CA LEU A 234 16.27 -1.00 -9.72
C LEU A 234 17.63 -0.73 -10.36
N GLU A 235 17.65 -0.49 -11.67
CA GLU A 235 18.88 -0.34 -12.48
C GLU A 235 19.34 1.11 -12.57
N SER A 236 18.42 2.04 -12.65
CA SER A 236 18.70 3.48 -12.74
C SER A 236 17.62 4.30 -12.06
N ILE A 237 18.00 5.52 -11.66
CA ILE A 237 17.03 6.49 -11.12
C ILE A 237 17.38 7.90 -11.55
N THR A 238 16.39 8.63 -12.05
CA THR A 238 16.47 10.07 -12.27
C THR A 238 15.76 10.79 -11.14
N ILE A 239 16.49 11.64 -10.44
CA ILE A 239 15.96 12.50 -9.40
C ILE A 239 15.45 13.79 -10.04
N PRO A 240 14.15 14.11 -9.92
CA PRO A 240 13.56 15.27 -10.60
C PRO A 240 14.12 16.61 -10.08
N GLU A 241 14.03 17.65 -10.92
CA GLU A 241 14.54 19.00 -10.60
C GLU A 241 13.85 19.67 -9.39
N SER A 242 12.69 19.18 -9.01
CA SER A 242 11.95 19.63 -7.81
C SER A 242 12.54 19.15 -6.49
N VAL A 243 13.26 18.01 -6.48
CA VAL A 243 13.79 17.40 -5.25
C VAL A 243 14.89 18.26 -4.63
N ARG A 244 14.76 18.45 -3.33
CA ARG A 244 15.69 19.25 -2.51
C ARG A 244 16.46 18.40 -1.48
N GLU A 245 15.89 17.27 -1.08
CA GLU A 245 16.44 16.43 -0.02
C GLU A 245 16.31 14.96 -0.38
N ILE A 246 17.38 14.17 -0.14
CA ILE A 246 17.40 12.71 -0.24
C ILE A 246 17.77 12.20 1.13
N GLU A 247 16.82 11.57 1.81
CA GLU A 247 16.93 11.21 3.22
C GLU A 247 17.67 9.88 3.46
N GLU A 248 17.78 9.52 4.74
CA GLU A 248 18.51 8.34 5.20
C GLU A 248 18.02 7.06 4.52
N TYR A 249 18.99 6.27 4.02
CA TYR A 249 18.74 4.95 3.44
C TYR A 249 17.72 4.94 2.29
N ALA A 250 17.47 6.09 1.65
CA ALA A 250 16.46 6.22 0.60
C ALA A 250 16.56 5.14 -0.48
N PHE A 251 17.77 4.77 -0.87
CA PHE A 251 18.11 3.72 -1.84
C PHE A 251 19.02 2.63 -1.26
N GLU A 252 19.07 2.45 0.07
CA GLU A 252 19.93 1.42 0.65
C GLU A 252 19.61 0.04 0.08
N GLY A 253 20.65 -0.67 -0.34
CA GLY A 253 20.53 -2.05 -0.81
C GLY A 253 19.87 -2.20 -2.20
N CYS A 254 19.83 -1.14 -3.00
CA CYS A 254 19.49 -1.21 -4.42
C CYS A 254 20.68 -1.84 -5.17
N THR A 255 20.80 -3.16 -5.11
CA THR A 255 22.01 -3.88 -5.53
C THR A 255 22.26 -3.85 -7.02
N SER A 256 21.24 -3.65 -7.86
CA SER A 256 21.39 -3.52 -9.31
C SER A 256 21.53 -2.06 -9.77
N LEU A 257 21.43 -1.08 -8.87
CA LEU A 257 21.50 0.33 -9.23
C LEU A 257 22.89 0.68 -9.74
N THR A 258 22.99 0.97 -11.04
CA THR A 258 24.23 1.34 -11.73
C THR A 258 24.35 2.85 -11.94
N THR A 259 23.22 3.52 -12.13
CA THR A 259 23.18 4.91 -12.58
C THR A 259 22.21 5.74 -11.76
N VAL A 260 22.69 6.90 -11.29
CA VAL A 260 21.86 7.93 -10.66
C VAL A 260 22.04 9.23 -11.44
N ILE A 261 20.94 9.91 -11.77
CA ILE A 261 20.97 11.24 -12.37
C ILE A 261 20.44 12.22 -11.36
N LEU A 262 21.29 13.17 -10.96
CA LEU A 262 21.00 14.20 -9.95
C LEU A 262 20.56 15.51 -10.64
N PRO A 263 19.62 16.28 -10.05
CA PRO A 263 19.17 17.57 -10.58
C PRO A 263 20.15 18.70 -10.27
N VAL A 264 19.90 19.90 -10.74
CA VAL A 264 20.81 21.06 -10.51
C VAL A 264 20.93 21.43 -9.03
N ARG A 265 19.94 21.20 -8.20
CA ARG A 265 19.83 21.82 -6.86
C ARG A 265 19.27 20.91 -5.77
N VAL A 266 19.80 19.73 -5.57
CA VAL A 266 19.60 19.02 -4.30
C VAL A 266 20.35 19.77 -3.21
N ARG A 267 19.72 20.05 -2.07
CA ARG A 267 20.35 20.78 -0.95
C ARG A 267 21.04 19.85 0.03
N ASP A 268 20.50 18.66 0.18
CA ASP A 268 21.00 17.68 1.14
C ASP A 268 20.85 16.26 0.56
N ILE A 269 21.92 15.50 0.65
CA ILE A 269 21.95 14.07 0.34
C ILE A 269 22.51 13.38 1.57
N ASN A 270 21.67 12.63 2.29
CA ASN A 270 22.14 11.90 3.44
C ASN A 270 23.23 10.90 3.05
N LEU A 271 24.32 10.85 3.82
CA LEU A 271 25.49 10.01 3.55
C LEU A 271 25.19 8.51 3.42
N THR A 272 24.04 8.08 3.93
CA THR A 272 23.56 6.69 3.86
C THR A 272 22.57 6.45 2.73
N ALA A 273 22.19 7.49 1.97
CA ALA A 273 21.16 7.40 0.92
C ALA A 273 21.39 6.24 -0.05
N PHE A 274 22.65 6.03 -0.48
CA PHE A 274 23.08 4.97 -1.40
C PHE A 274 23.94 3.89 -0.70
N TYR A 275 23.67 3.64 0.58
CA TYR A 275 24.40 2.60 1.32
C TYR A 275 24.08 1.20 0.76
N LYS A 276 25.12 0.36 0.63
CA LYS A 276 24.98 -1.00 0.04
C LYS A 276 24.42 -1.02 -1.39
N CYS A 277 24.81 -0.08 -2.23
CA CYS A 277 24.59 -0.10 -3.68
C CYS A 277 25.91 -0.51 -4.39
N PRO A 278 26.27 -1.80 -4.41
CA PRO A 278 27.60 -2.24 -4.87
C PRO A 278 27.81 -2.08 -6.39
N SER A 279 26.72 -1.98 -7.16
CA SER A 279 26.78 -1.83 -8.61
C SER A 279 26.79 -0.35 -9.06
N LEU A 280 26.64 0.60 -8.12
CA LEU A 280 26.61 2.02 -8.46
C LEU A 280 27.96 2.46 -8.97
N SER A 281 28.02 2.82 -10.25
CA SER A 281 29.24 3.12 -11.00
C SER A 281 29.16 4.46 -11.74
N THR A 282 28.01 5.11 -11.75
CA THR A 282 27.86 6.39 -12.45
C THR A 282 26.82 7.28 -11.76
N ILE A 283 27.26 8.47 -11.39
CA ILE A 283 26.39 9.52 -10.86
C ILE A 283 26.49 10.74 -11.78
N TYR A 284 25.49 10.91 -12.62
CA TYR A 284 25.42 12.08 -13.50
C TYR A 284 25.01 13.32 -12.70
N VAL A 285 25.81 14.36 -12.84
CA VAL A 285 25.53 15.70 -12.30
C VAL A 285 25.45 16.72 -13.43
N PRO A 286 24.64 17.78 -13.30
CA PRO A 286 24.53 18.82 -14.32
C PRO A 286 25.85 19.56 -14.55
N ALA A 287 25.99 20.13 -15.75
CA ALA A 287 27.18 20.89 -16.13
C ALA A 287 27.54 21.97 -15.09
N LYS A 288 28.81 22.05 -14.71
CA LYS A 288 29.38 23.02 -13.73
C LYS A 288 28.85 22.86 -12.29
N THR A 289 28.36 21.68 -11.92
CA THR A 289 27.92 21.39 -10.55
C THR A 289 28.80 20.36 -9.83
N THR A 290 29.84 19.86 -10.46
CA THR A 290 30.72 18.83 -9.88
C THR A 290 31.24 19.20 -8.51
N ASP A 291 31.83 20.41 -8.32
CA ASP A 291 32.35 20.86 -7.04
C ASP A 291 31.26 20.88 -5.94
N TYR A 292 30.03 21.25 -6.31
CA TYR A 292 28.91 21.27 -5.41
C TYR A 292 28.54 19.86 -4.92
N TYR A 293 28.55 18.88 -5.82
CA TYR A 293 28.20 17.50 -5.48
C TYR A 293 29.32 16.75 -4.75
N ILE A 294 30.58 17.14 -4.94
CA ILE A 294 31.71 16.61 -4.16
C ILE A 294 31.52 16.91 -2.65
N GLU A 295 30.93 18.05 -2.28
CA GLU A 295 30.63 18.40 -0.90
C GLU A 295 29.43 17.63 -0.31
N LEU A 296 28.53 17.17 -1.14
CA LEU A 296 27.27 16.50 -0.71
C LEU A 296 27.35 14.97 -0.69
N LEU A 297 28.16 14.37 -1.55
CA LEU A 297 28.23 12.93 -1.70
C LEU A 297 29.28 12.31 -0.75
N PRO A 298 29.06 11.08 -0.28
CA PRO A 298 30.06 10.38 0.51
C PRO A 298 31.32 10.11 -0.30
N GLU A 299 32.47 10.23 0.33
CA GLU A 299 33.81 10.09 -0.28
C GLU A 299 33.94 8.88 -1.22
N LYS A 300 33.35 7.76 -0.84
CA LYS A 300 33.36 6.52 -1.62
C LYS A 300 32.63 6.59 -2.98
N LEU A 301 31.85 7.63 -3.24
CA LEU A 301 31.10 7.83 -4.48
C LEU A 301 31.65 8.95 -5.34
N LEU A 302 32.72 9.61 -4.93
CA LEU A 302 33.27 10.76 -5.65
C LEU A 302 33.88 10.37 -7.01
N ASP A 303 34.45 9.15 -7.10
CA ASP A 303 35.03 8.63 -8.33
C ASP A 303 33.97 8.26 -9.39
N GLU A 304 32.70 8.14 -8.98
CA GLU A 304 31.57 7.78 -9.86
C GLU A 304 30.89 9.00 -10.48
N ILE A 305 31.33 10.23 -10.14
CA ILE A 305 30.72 11.47 -10.63
C ILE A 305 31.10 11.70 -12.10
N VAL A 306 30.08 11.90 -12.92
CA VAL A 306 30.21 12.25 -14.35
C VAL A 306 29.40 13.51 -14.62
N GLU A 307 30.06 14.55 -15.12
CA GLU A 307 29.39 15.79 -15.52
C GLU A 307 28.67 15.64 -16.85
N LEU A 308 27.38 15.99 -16.89
CA LEU A 308 26.61 16.03 -18.13
C LEU A 308 27.10 17.19 -18.99
N GLU A 309 27.29 16.94 -20.29
CA GLU A 309 27.53 18.05 -21.21
C GLU A 309 26.30 18.98 -21.30
N PRO A 310 26.49 20.28 -21.38
CA PRO A 310 25.38 21.19 -21.56
C PRO A 310 24.65 20.89 -22.87
N GLU A 311 23.31 20.77 -22.81
CA GLU A 311 22.51 20.68 -24.03
C GLU A 311 22.83 21.83 -24.98
N LYS A 312 23.09 21.53 -26.25
CA LYS A 312 23.47 22.53 -27.28
C LYS A 312 22.25 23.32 -27.75
#